data_fa7f6b434bf78ee7948041dcb2c6b36e
#
_entry.id   fa7f6b434bf78ee7948041dcb2c6b36e
#
_cell.length_a   1.000
_cell.length_b   1.000
_cell.length_c   1.000
_cell.angle_alpha   90.00
_cell.angle_beta   90.00
_cell.angle_gamma   90.00
#
_symmetry.space_group_name_H-M   'P 1'
#
loop_
_entity.id
_entity.type
_entity.pdbx_description
1 polymer ?
#
loop_
_entity_poly.entity_id
_entity_poly.type
_entity_poly.pdbx_seq_one_letter_code
_entity_poly.pdbx_strand_id
1 'polypeptide(L)'
;GQFLSHLQEFCTDRAQAQKKEEMPLRKPWTEWIKEVDENKKEVKLQRTYFRLQDLHAYLIRNKFTHYSNTGQIIAELRKINGVPRFWKLDGRGVNTWGVPAFPKPNVEHEIQEQNVIPF
;
A
#
# COMPACT_ATOMS: atom_id res chain seq x y z
N GLY A 1 9.49 8.31 -9.68
CA GLY A 1 10.85 7.83 -9.57
C GLY A 1 10.94 6.33 -9.34
N GLN A 2 12.14 5.86 -9.14
CA GLN A 2 12.38 4.43 -8.97
C GLN A 2 11.70 3.87 -7.73
N PHE A 3 11.70 4.62 -6.63
CA PHE A 3 11.06 4.13 -5.41
C PHE A 3 9.57 3.85 -5.63
N LEU A 4 8.87 4.75 -6.30
CA LEU A 4 7.43 4.60 -6.53
C LEU A 4 7.15 3.36 -7.39
N SER A 5 8.00 3.11 -8.40
CA SER A 5 7.87 1.93 -9.24
C SER A 5 8.06 0.63 -8.44
N HIS A 6 9.07 0.60 -7.58
CA HIS A 6 9.33 -0.57 -6.74
C HIS A 6 8.22 -0.79 -5.71
N LEU A 7 7.71 0.30 -5.15
CA LEU A 7 6.60 0.23 -4.22
C LEU A 7 5.35 -0.31 -4.89
N GLN A 8 5.08 0.15 -6.11
CA GLN A 8 3.94 -0.34 -6.87
C GLN A 8 4.03 -1.85 -7.11
N GLU A 9 5.20 -2.34 -7.52
CA GLU A 9 5.41 -3.78 -7.66
C GLU A 9 5.17 -4.51 -6.35
N PHE A 10 5.75 -3.99 -5.26
CA PHE A 10 5.57 -4.60 -3.95
C PHE A 10 4.10 -4.71 -3.57
N CYS A 11 3.33 -3.66 -3.81
CA CYS A 11 1.93 -3.61 -3.40
C CYS A 11 1.01 -4.42 -4.32
N THR A 12 1.37 -4.63 -5.58
CA THR A 12 0.43 -5.19 -6.56
C THR A 12 0.81 -6.59 -7.07
N ASP A 13 2.10 -6.94 -7.05
CA ASP A 13 2.55 -8.20 -7.66
C ASP A 13 2.52 -9.39 -6.72
N ARG A 14 2.32 -9.19 -5.44
CA ARG A 14 2.25 -10.28 -4.47
C ARG A 14 0.81 -10.58 -4.10
N ALA A 15 0.63 -11.72 -3.44
CA ALA A 15 -0.69 -12.10 -2.95
C ALA A 15 -1.24 -11.02 -2.03
N GLN A 16 -2.47 -10.60 -2.27
CA GLN A 16 -3.14 -9.59 -1.48
C GLN A 16 -3.86 -10.22 -0.30
N ALA A 17 -3.94 -9.50 0.80
CA ALA A 17 -4.71 -9.92 1.95
C ALA A 17 -6.20 -9.86 1.58
N GLN A 18 -6.94 -10.89 1.93
CA GLN A 18 -8.39 -10.92 1.78
C GLN A 18 -9.07 -10.36 3.01
N LYS A 19 -8.34 -10.24 4.11
CA LYS A 19 -8.78 -9.59 5.33
C LYS A 19 -7.54 -9.00 6.01
N LYS A 20 -7.76 -7.96 6.82
CA LYS A 20 -6.64 -7.22 7.43
C LYS A 20 -5.77 -8.11 8.34
N GLU A 21 -6.36 -9.16 8.92
CA GLU A 21 -5.63 -10.07 9.79
C GLU A 21 -4.54 -10.85 9.08
N GLU A 22 -4.52 -10.82 7.75
CA GLU A 22 -3.49 -11.50 6.97
C GLU A 22 -2.24 -10.64 6.72
N MET A 23 -2.27 -9.36 7.13
CA MET A 23 -1.09 -8.50 6.92
C MET A 23 0.19 -9.07 7.56
N PRO A 24 0.14 -9.70 8.76
CA PRO A 24 1.35 -10.31 9.30
C PRO A 24 1.92 -11.47 8.47
N LEU A 25 1.16 -11.96 7.51
CA LEU A 25 1.62 -12.98 6.56
C LEU A 25 2.27 -12.37 5.31
N ARG A 26 2.73 -11.13 5.41
CA ARG A 26 3.40 -10.38 4.33
C ARG A 26 2.48 -10.08 3.15
N LYS A 27 1.20 -9.88 3.44
CA LYS A 27 0.21 -9.57 2.41
C LYS A 27 -0.27 -8.14 2.56
N PRO A 28 -0.15 -7.30 1.53
CA PRO A 28 -0.72 -5.96 1.58
C PRO A 28 -2.24 -6.03 1.67
N TRP A 29 -2.80 -5.11 2.45
CA TRP A 29 -4.24 -5.00 2.64
C TRP A 29 -4.74 -3.67 2.11
N THR A 30 -5.75 -3.66 1.26
CA THR A 30 -6.31 -2.44 0.69
C THR A 30 -7.74 -2.27 1.17
N GLU A 31 -8.06 -1.07 1.66
CA GLU A 31 -9.41 -0.76 2.09
C GLU A 31 -9.76 0.69 1.76
N TRP A 32 -11.05 0.97 1.73
CA TRP A 32 -11.56 2.33 1.63
C TRP A 32 -11.51 2.99 2.99
N ILE A 33 -11.08 4.23 3.00
CA ILE A 33 -11.03 5.03 4.22
C ILE A 33 -11.58 6.43 3.95
N LYS A 34 -11.90 7.14 5.02
CA LYS A 34 -12.27 8.55 4.96
C LYS A 34 -11.16 9.37 5.54
N GLU A 35 -10.75 10.41 4.84
CA GLU A 35 -9.72 11.34 5.30
C GLU A 35 -10.22 12.76 5.09
N VAL A 36 -9.57 13.71 5.76
CA VAL A 36 -9.87 15.13 5.59
C VAL A 36 -8.75 15.72 4.74
N ASP A 37 -9.10 16.37 3.63
CA ASP A 37 -8.12 16.96 2.73
C ASP A 37 -7.66 18.34 3.23
N GLU A 38 -6.83 19.01 2.43
CA GLU A 38 -6.28 20.32 2.76
C GLU A 38 -7.37 21.37 2.94
N ASN A 39 -8.50 21.22 2.27
CA ASN A 39 -9.63 22.14 2.35
C ASN A 39 -10.62 21.76 3.44
N LYS A 40 -10.22 20.86 4.34
CA LYS A 40 -11.06 20.36 5.44
C LYS A 40 -12.32 19.65 4.97
N LYS A 41 -12.31 19.14 3.74
CA LYS A 41 -13.41 18.35 3.22
C LYS A 41 -13.10 16.86 3.43
N GLU A 42 -14.15 16.11 3.78
CA GLU A 42 -14.04 14.67 3.91
C GLU A 42 -13.93 14.05 2.52
N VAL A 43 -12.91 13.23 2.30
CA VAL A 43 -12.71 12.51 1.04
C VAL A 43 -12.64 11.02 1.34
N LYS A 44 -13.11 10.22 0.39
CA LYS A 44 -13.06 8.77 0.48
C LYS A 44 -12.05 8.25 -0.52
N LEU A 45 -11.08 7.48 -0.06
CA LEU A 45 -10.03 6.95 -0.92
C LEU A 45 -9.63 5.56 -0.47
N GLN A 46 -8.96 4.84 -1.37
CA GLN A 46 -8.39 3.55 -1.01
C GLN A 46 -6.94 3.73 -0.60
N ARG A 47 -6.54 3.01 0.45
CA ARG A 47 -5.15 2.92 0.85
C ARG A 47 -4.74 1.46 0.94
N THR A 48 -3.50 1.20 0.55
CA THR A 48 -2.86 -0.10 0.70
C THR A 48 -1.92 -0.03 1.88
N TYR A 49 -2.12 -0.94 2.84
CA TYR A 49 -1.34 -1.01 4.06
C TYR A 49 -0.42 -2.23 4.04
N PHE A 50 0.77 -2.06 4.60
CA PHE A 50 1.77 -3.12 4.67
C PHE A 50 2.71 -2.83 5.83
N ARG A 51 3.43 -3.85 6.29
CA ARG A 51 4.45 -3.65 7.33
C ARG A 51 5.72 -3.12 6.68
N LEU A 52 6.34 -2.13 7.34
CA LEU A 52 7.58 -1.56 6.84
C LEU A 52 8.67 -2.62 6.65
N GLN A 53 8.74 -3.59 7.57
CA GLN A 53 9.73 -4.66 7.49
C GLN A 53 9.56 -5.52 6.24
N ASP A 54 8.35 -5.69 5.77
CA ASP A 54 8.09 -6.48 4.56
C ASP A 54 8.56 -5.72 3.31
N LEU A 55 8.31 -4.42 3.26
CA LEU A 55 8.81 -3.59 2.16
C LEU A 55 10.35 -3.55 2.19
N HIS A 56 10.93 -3.35 3.36
CA HIS A 56 12.38 -3.30 3.50
C HIS A 56 13.03 -4.59 2.99
N ALA A 57 12.49 -5.74 3.42
CA ALA A 57 13.00 -7.04 2.99
C ALA A 57 12.88 -7.22 1.47
N TYR A 58 11.78 -6.75 0.89
CA TYR A 58 11.58 -6.81 -0.56
C TYR A 58 12.64 -5.98 -1.29
N LEU A 59 12.89 -4.76 -0.83
CA LEU A 59 13.85 -3.88 -1.47
C LEU A 59 15.28 -4.47 -1.40
N ILE A 60 15.64 -5.04 -0.25
CA ILE A 60 16.96 -5.66 -0.10
C ILE A 60 17.08 -6.88 -1.01
N ARG A 61 16.07 -7.74 -1.02
CA ARG A 61 16.08 -8.95 -1.83
C ARG A 61 16.25 -8.64 -3.32
N ASN A 62 15.67 -7.54 -3.76
CA ASN A 62 15.76 -7.12 -5.16
C ASN A 62 16.95 -6.19 -5.40
N LYS A 63 17.86 -6.07 -4.41
CA LYS A 63 19.13 -5.35 -4.54
C LYS A 63 18.96 -3.84 -4.78
N PHE A 64 17.92 -3.26 -4.23
CA PHE A 64 17.72 -1.81 -4.30
C PHE A 64 18.48 -1.15 -3.14
N THR A 65 19.78 -1.02 -3.29
CA THR A 65 20.69 -0.63 -2.23
C THR A 65 20.53 0.81 -1.74
N HIS A 66 19.86 1.66 -2.52
CA HIS A 66 19.60 3.05 -2.12
C HIS A 66 18.67 3.15 -0.91
N TYR A 67 17.99 2.07 -0.57
CA TYR A 67 17.01 2.05 0.51
C TYR A 67 17.41 1.02 1.55
N SER A 68 18.69 1.07 1.94
CA SER A 68 19.26 0.07 2.85
C SER A 68 18.81 0.22 4.29
N ASN A 69 18.29 1.39 4.68
CA ASN A 69 17.78 1.59 6.03
C ASN A 69 16.34 2.09 5.99
N THR A 70 15.62 1.83 7.08
CA THR A 70 14.20 2.17 7.15
C THR A 70 13.93 3.67 7.18
N GLY A 71 14.87 4.47 7.65
CA GLY A 71 14.73 5.93 7.64
C GLY A 71 14.59 6.48 6.23
N GLN A 72 15.37 5.96 5.30
CA GLN A 72 15.29 6.37 3.90
C GLN A 72 13.95 5.97 3.28
N ILE A 73 13.48 4.77 3.61
CA ILE A 73 12.20 4.28 3.12
C ILE A 73 11.06 5.15 3.66
N ILE A 74 11.08 5.47 4.94
CA ILE A 74 10.06 6.33 5.55
C ILE A 74 10.03 7.69 4.89
N ALA A 75 11.20 8.28 4.63
CA ALA A 75 11.27 9.58 3.95
C ALA A 75 10.59 9.52 2.59
N GLU A 76 10.81 8.45 1.83
CA GLU A 76 10.16 8.30 0.52
C GLU A 76 8.66 8.07 0.66
N LEU A 77 8.23 7.29 1.65
CA LEU A 77 6.80 7.07 1.88
C LEU A 77 6.08 8.37 2.22
N ARG A 78 6.70 9.24 3.02
CA ARG A 78 6.09 10.53 3.36
C ARG A 78 5.94 11.43 2.16
N LYS A 79 6.84 11.36 1.18
CA LYS A 79 6.74 12.17 -0.05
C LYS A 79 5.52 11.83 -0.89
N ILE A 80 5.00 10.62 -0.77
CA ILE A 80 3.86 10.17 -1.55
C ILE A 80 2.59 10.04 -0.70
N ASN A 81 2.53 10.81 0.39
CA ASN A 81 1.39 10.82 1.30
C ASN A 81 1.18 9.50 2.03
N GLY A 82 2.25 8.76 2.26
CA GLY A 82 2.21 7.60 3.13
C GLY A 82 2.01 8.01 4.58
N VAL A 83 1.21 7.27 5.32
CA VAL A 83 0.94 7.53 6.72
C VAL A 83 1.11 6.26 7.54
N PRO A 84 1.67 6.37 8.75
CA PRO A 84 1.76 5.19 9.62
C PRO A 84 0.39 4.89 10.20
N ARG A 85 0.14 3.61 10.44
CA ARG A 85 -1.08 3.19 11.11
C ARG A 85 -0.81 1.96 11.97
N PHE A 86 -1.25 2.03 13.21
CA PHE A 86 -1.18 0.92 14.13
C PHE A 86 -2.50 0.16 14.10
N TRP A 87 -2.41 -1.16 14.00
CA TRP A 87 -3.57 -2.04 14.01
C TRP A 87 -3.48 -2.97 15.20
N LYS A 88 -4.64 -3.37 15.69
CA LYS A 88 -4.71 -4.48 16.63
C LYS A 88 -5.44 -5.62 15.92
N LEU A 89 -4.69 -6.65 15.55
CA LEU A 89 -5.19 -7.75 14.74
C LEU A 89 -5.06 -9.04 15.54
N ASP A 90 -6.20 -9.68 15.80
CA ASP A 90 -6.22 -10.91 16.61
C ASP A 90 -5.46 -10.75 17.91
N GLY A 91 -5.63 -9.61 18.58
CA GLY A 91 -4.98 -9.32 19.85
C GLY A 91 -3.53 -8.91 19.76
N ARG A 92 -2.98 -8.78 18.58
CA ARG A 92 -1.58 -8.38 18.35
C ARG A 92 -1.49 -7.00 17.74
N GLY A 93 -0.53 -6.21 18.24
CA GLY A 93 -0.24 -4.91 17.63
C GLY A 93 0.59 -5.07 16.36
N VAL A 94 0.16 -4.41 15.30
CA VAL A 94 0.86 -4.45 14.02
C VAL A 94 1.05 -3.02 13.53
N ASN A 95 2.31 -2.63 13.34
CA ASN A 95 2.63 -1.31 12.79
C ASN A 95 2.72 -1.40 11.28
N THR A 96 2.00 -0.54 10.59
CA THR A 96 1.97 -0.52 9.14
C THR A 96 2.15 0.88 8.60
N TRP A 97 2.37 0.97 7.30
CA TRP A 97 2.30 2.19 6.53
C TRP A 97 1.22 2.03 5.48
N GLY A 98 0.43 3.07 5.30
CA GLY A 98 -0.61 3.10 4.28
C GLY A 98 -0.27 4.12 3.21
N VAL A 99 -0.37 3.72 1.95
CA VAL A 99 -0.14 4.60 0.81
C VAL A 99 -1.40 4.64 -0.05
N PRO A 100 -1.60 5.70 -0.83
CA PRO A 100 -2.71 5.69 -1.78
C PRO A 100 -2.63 4.45 -2.66
N ALA A 101 -3.74 3.75 -2.84
CA ALA A 101 -3.75 2.47 -3.53
C ALA A 101 -3.35 2.63 -5.00
N PHE A 102 -2.55 1.69 -5.48
CA PHE A 102 -2.17 1.66 -6.89
C PHE A 102 -3.21 0.90 -7.69
N PRO A 103 -3.52 1.35 -8.90
CA PRO A 103 -4.37 0.56 -9.79
C PRO A 103 -3.64 -0.71 -10.22
N LYS A 104 -4.38 -1.82 -10.31
CA LYS A 104 -3.84 -3.06 -10.85
C LYS A 104 -4.08 -3.05 -12.35
N PRO A 105 -3.05 -3.08 -13.18
CA PRO A 105 -3.24 -2.90 -14.63
C PRO A 105 -4.28 -3.84 -15.25
N ASN A 106 -4.25 -5.12 -14.89
CA ASN A 106 -5.17 -6.09 -15.47
C ASN A 106 -6.59 -5.92 -14.95
N VAL A 107 -6.74 -5.63 -13.66
CA VAL A 107 -8.05 -5.41 -13.03
C VAL A 107 -8.69 -4.13 -13.57
N GLU A 108 -7.89 -3.08 -13.71
CA GLU A 108 -8.35 -1.81 -14.22
C GLU A 108 -8.90 -1.95 -15.64
N HIS A 109 -8.21 -2.71 -16.48
CA HIS A 109 -8.67 -2.97 -17.84
C HIS A 109 -9.98 -3.73 -17.85
N GLU A 110 -10.12 -4.74 -17.02
CA GLU A 110 -11.35 -5.51 -16.89
C GLU A 110 -12.51 -4.67 -16.41
N ILE A 111 -12.26 -3.78 -15.46
CA ILE A 111 -13.30 -2.88 -14.94
C ILE A 111 -13.80 -1.95 -16.03
N GLN A 112 -12.93 -1.43 -16.86
CA GLN A 112 -13.32 -0.58 -17.98
C GLN A 112 -14.23 -1.31 -18.95
N GLU A 113 -13.91 -2.55 -19.28
CA GLU A 113 -14.74 -3.36 -20.13
C GLU A 113 -16.10 -3.62 -19.50
N GLN A 114 -16.15 -3.92 -18.24
CA GLN A 114 -17.38 -4.16 -17.52
C GLN A 114 -18.25 -2.91 -17.46
N ASN A 115 -17.67 -1.76 -17.35
CA ASN A 115 -18.41 -0.51 -17.30
C ASN A 115 -19.04 -0.16 -18.65
N VAL A 116 -18.47 -0.64 -19.73
CA VAL A 116 -19.00 -0.37 -21.08
C VAL A 116 -20.14 -1.31 -21.42
N ILE A 117 -20.04 -2.56 -21.05
CA ILE A 117 -20.99 -3.60 -21.45
C ILE A 117 -22.40 -3.41 -20.88
N PRO A 118 -22.57 -3.09 -19.60
CA PRO A 118 -23.91 -3.05 -19.01
C PRO A 118 -24.78 -1.91 -19.49
N PHE A 119 -24.20 -0.96 -20.14
CA PHE A 119 -24.92 0.25 -20.55
C PHE A 119 -24.99 0.37 -22.06
#